data_d130bc4951bff749c63073ce923b3d9d
#
_entry.id   d130bc4951bff749c63073ce923b3d9d
#
_cell.length_a   1.000
_cell.length_b   1.000
_cell.length_c   1.000
_cell.angle_alpha   90.00
_cell.angle_beta   90.00
_cell.angle_gamma   90.00
#
_symmetry.space_group_name_H-M   'P 1'
#
loop_
_entity.id
_entity.type
_entity.pdbx_description
1 polymer ?
#
loop_
_entity_poly.entity_id
_entity_poly.type
_entity_poly.pdbx_seq_one_letter_code
_entity_poly.pdbx_strand_id
1 'polypeptide(L)'
;MIIDCHAHYEPRILDAESLVKKMNCAGVDKSVLIPLLTDPPETKKSDILIAIQRFMLNTELLWPIAASITKSMYKASGEWHIWYRKFSLGPQRFNIVEVPDNQSVAEVVSKYKGRLLGWIFINPSHDDSLEQIERWRNVQGMIGVKIHPFWHRYPIEMVQKVAQR
;
A
#
# COMPACT_ATOMS: atom_id res chain seq x y z
N MET A 1 15.36 10.07 15.55
CA MET A 1 14.05 9.45 15.30
C MET A 1 13.89 9.27 13.80
N ILE A 2 13.67 8.02 13.36
CA ILE A 2 13.45 7.66 11.95
C ILE A 2 11.99 7.23 11.82
N ILE A 3 11.27 7.83 10.88
CA ILE A 3 9.85 7.53 10.62
C ILE A 3 9.72 7.06 9.17
N ASP A 4 9.21 5.85 8.99
CA ASP A 4 8.74 5.38 7.69
C ASP A 4 7.31 5.89 7.48
N CYS A 5 7.15 6.81 6.54
CA CYS A 5 5.85 7.46 6.30
C CYS A 5 4.93 6.69 5.33
N HIS A 6 5.34 5.54 4.81
CA HIS A 6 4.59 4.83 3.77
C HIS A 6 4.85 3.31 3.79
N ALA A 7 4.24 2.60 4.70
CA ALA A 7 4.30 1.15 4.76
C ALA A 7 2.92 0.54 4.46
N HIS A 8 2.83 -0.27 3.41
CA HIS A 8 1.61 -1.04 3.17
C HIS A 8 1.52 -2.19 4.16
N TYR A 9 0.38 -2.28 4.84
CA TYR A 9 0.10 -3.32 5.82
C TYR A 9 -0.97 -4.29 5.30
N GLU A 10 -0.61 -5.56 5.33
CA GLU A 10 -1.47 -6.68 5.01
C GLU A 10 -1.09 -7.85 5.94
N PRO A 11 -1.95 -8.17 6.93
CA PRO A 11 -1.61 -9.15 7.97
C PRO A 11 -1.35 -10.57 7.42
N ARG A 12 -1.90 -10.91 6.26
CA ARG A 12 -1.63 -12.20 5.57
C ARG A 12 -0.22 -12.28 4.98
N ILE A 13 0.44 -11.12 4.75
CA ILE A 13 1.80 -11.06 4.21
C ILE A 13 2.82 -10.92 5.33
N LEU A 14 2.55 -10.03 6.29
CA LEU A 14 3.43 -9.73 7.41
C LEU A 14 2.61 -9.31 8.62
N ASP A 15 2.64 -10.12 9.66
CA ASP A 15 1.99 -9.79 10.92
C ASP A 15 2.68 -8.61 11.63
N ALA A 16 1.96 -7.99 12.56
CA ALA A 16 2.42 -6.77 13.21
C ALA A 16 3.67 -6.96 14.09
N GLU A 17 3.81 -8.12 14.73
CA GLU A 17 4.97 -8.43 15.56
C GLU A 17 6.23 -8.54 14.70
N SER A 18 6.14 -9.26 13.60
CA SER A 18 7.20 -9.38 12.60
C SER A 18 7.57 -8.03 11.97
N LEU A 19 6.57 -7.17 11.71
CA LEU A 19 6.79 -5.81 11.23
C LEU A 19 7.62 -5.01 12.24
N VAL A 20 7.19 -4.96 13.51
CA VAL A 20 7.90 -4.23 14.58
C VAL A 20 9.31 -4.78 14.78
N LYS A 21 9.50 -6.09 14.71
CA LYS A 21 10.84 -6.71 14.76
C LYS A 21 11.73 -6.23 13.61
N LYS A 22 11.20 -6.18 12.40
CA LYS A 22 11.95 -5.64 11.23
C LYS A 22 12.28 -4.17 11.39
N MET A 23 11.33 -3.36 11.90
CA MET A 23 11.59 -1.95 12.23
C MET A 23 12.75 -1.80 13.22
N ASN A 24 12.75 -2.60 14.29
CA ASN A 24 13.82 -2.59 15.29
C ASN A 24 15.18 -2.93 14.66
N CYS A 25 15.24 -3.95 13.82
CA CYS A 25 16.48 -4.33 13.11
C CYS A 25 16.97 -3.23 12.15
N ALA A 26 16.04 -2.46 11.56
CA ALA A 26 16.35 -1.38 10.63
C ALA A 26 16.56 -0.01 11.32
N GLY A 27 16.40 0.08 12.63
CA GLY A 27 16.49 1.35 13.37
C GLY A 27 15.34 2.30 13.11
N VAL A 28 14.19 1.80 12.63
CA VAL A 28 12.98 2.62 12.38
C VAL A 28 12.18 2.76 13.66
N ASP A 29 12.00 4.01 14.11
CA ASP A 29 11.30 4.31 15.36
C ASP A 29 9.77 4.21 15.22
N LYS A 30 9.23 4.70 14.10
CA LYS A 30 7.79 4.68 13.82
C LYS A 30 7.53 4.32 12.36
N SER A 31 6.38 3.72 12.09
CA SER A 31 5.90 3.50 10.74
C SER A 31 4.44 3.93 10.59
N VAL A 32 4.14 4.57 9.47
CA VAL A 32 2.77 4.97 9.11
C VAL A 32 2.23 3.95 8.12
N LEU A 33 1.22 3.23 8.56
CA LEU A 33 0.61 2.12 7.84
C LEU A 33 -0.51 2.59 6.93
N ILE A 34 -0.60 1.94 5.79
CA ILE A 34 -1.64 2.14 4.78
C ILE A 34 -2.18 0.76 4.42
N PRO A 35 -3.49 0.54 4.36
CA PRO A 35 -4.03 -0.72 3.84
C PRO A 35 -3.49 -1.05 2.46
N LEU A 36 -3.37 -2.33 2.15
CA LEU A 36 -3.01 -2.76 0.80
C LEU A 36 -4.15 -2.42 -0.17
N LEU A 37 -3.79 -1.94 -1.37
CA LEU A 37 -4.75 -1.52 -2.40
C LEU A 37 -5.15 -2.63 -3.37
N THR A 38 -4.42 -3.71 -3.35
CA THR A 38 -4.64 -4.84 -4.26
C THR A 38 -4.68 -6.12 -3.47
N ASP A 39 -5.40 -7.09 -3.96
CA ASP A 39 -5.32 -8.43 -3.37
C ASP A 39 -3.86 -8.90 -3.35
N PRO A 40 -3.41 -9.48 -2.23
CA PRO A 40 -2.06 -9.99 -2.15
C PRO A 40 -1.86 -11.11 -3.18
N PRO A 41 -0.70 -11.15 -3.84
CA PRO A 41 -0.44 -12.20 -4.82
C PRO A 41 -0.43 -13.57 -4.15
N GLU A 42 -1.23 -14.50 -4.66
CA GLU A 42 -1.34 -15.88 -4.15
C GLU A 42 -0.05 -16.71 -4.26
N THR A 43 0.94 -16.23 -5.01
CA THR A 43 2.17 -16.99 -5.28
C THR A 43 3.34 -16.52 -4.44
N LYS A 44 4.07 -17.48 -3.87
CA LYS A 44 5.41 -17.27 -3.32
C LYS A 44 6.28 -16.60 -4.40
N LYS A 45 6.75 -15.39 -4.13
CA LYS A 45 7.72 -14.72 -5.00
C LYS A 45 9.00 -15.55 -4.99
N SER A 46 9.56 -15.81 -6.17
CA SER A 46 10.90 -16.38 -6.25
C SER A 46 11.90 -15.40 -5.67
N ASP A 47 12.66 -15.80 -4.66
CA ASP A 47 13.70 -14.98 -4.03
C ASP A 47 14.74 -14.51 -5.06
N ILE A 48 14.96 -15.30 -6.10
CA ILE A 48 15.86 -14.98 -7.20
C ILE A 48 15.34 -13.76 -8.00
N LEU A 49 14.04 -13.72 -8.32
CA LEU A 49 13.46 -12.59 -9.06
C LEU A 49 13.51 -11.30 -8.23
N ILE A 50 13.28 -11.40 -6.92
CA ILE A 50 13.41 -10.25 -6.01
C ILE A 50 14.86 -9.79 -5.95
N ALA A 51 15.82 -10.70 -5.90
CA ALA A 51 17.25 -10.37 -5.90
C ALA A 51 17.67 -9.69 -7.20
N ILE A 52 17.23 -10.19 -8.36
CA ILE A 52 17.48 -9.56 -9.67
C ILE A 52 16.85 -8.15 -9.71
N GLN A 53 15.61 -8.00 -9.30
CA GLN A 53 14.94 -6.70 -9.26
C GLN A 53 15.68 -5.70 -8.37
N ARG A 54 16.10 -6.12 -7.17
CA ARG A 54 16.90 -5.29 -6.25
C ARG A 54 18.23 -4.91 -6.87
N PHE A 55 18.92 -5.85 -7.50
CA PHE A 55 20.18 -5.57 -8.19
C PHE A 55 20.00 -4.53 -9.29
N MET A 56 18.99 -4.66 -10.13
CA MET A 56 18.67 -3.69 -11.19
C MET A 56 18.35 -2.30 -10.63
N LEU A 57 17.58 -2.23 -9.54
CA LEU A 57 17.20 -0.97 -8.91
C LEU A 57 18.34 -0.31 -8.14
N ASN A 58 19.34 -1.07 -7.68
CA ASN A 58 20.52 -0.55 -6.98
C ASN A 58 21.69 -0.21 -7.90
N THR A 59 21.56 -0.47 -9.21
CA THR A 59 22.61 -0.23 -10.19
C THR A 59 22.21 0.92 -11.11
N GLU A 60 22.82 2.09 -10.98
CA GLU A 60 22.44 3.31 -11.73
C GLU A 60 22.40 3.08 -13.25
N LEU A 61 23.37 2.32 -13.77
CA LEU A 61 23.43 2.00 -15.20
C LEU A 61 22.20 1.21 -15.70
N LEU A 62 21.53 0.47 -14.82
CA LEU A 62 20.36 -0.35 -15.15
C LEU A 62 19.02 0.36 -14.88
N TRP A 63 19.05 1.56 -14.29
CA TRP A 63 17.83 2.33 -13.99
C TRP A 63 16.93 2.58 -15.20
N PRO A 64 17.43 3.01 -16.38
CA PRO A 64 16.57 3.22 -17.53
C PRO A 64 15.83 1.95 -17.96
N ILE A 65 16.49 0.81 -17.87
CA ILE A 65 15.92 -0.49 -18.20
C ILE A 65 14.88 -0.89 -17.15
N ALA A 66 15.22 -0.77 -15.86
CA ALA A 66 14.30 -1.05 -14.77
C ALA A 66 13.07 -0.14 -14.81
N ALA A 67 13.26 1.17 -15.07
CA ALA A 67 12.17 2.12 -15.23
C ALA A 67 11.27 1.81 -16.44
N SER A 68 11.86 1.42 -17.57
CA SER A 68 11.09 1.02 -18.77
C SER A 68 10.25 -0.22 -18.51
N ILE A 69 10.82 -1.24 -17.86
CA ILE A 69 10.10 -2.45 -17.46
C ILE A 69 8.96 -2.08 -16.51
N THR A 70 9.24 -1.32 -15.48
CA THR A 70 8.23 -0.88 -14.49
C THR A 70 7.12 -0.08 -15.17
N LYS A 71 7.47 0.88 -16.04
CA LYS A 71 6.49 1.66 -16.81
C LYS A 71 5.59 0.78 -17.66
N SER A 72 6.13 -0.27 -18.28
CA SER A 72 5.35 -1.20 -19.11
C SER A 72 4.37 -2.05 -18.29
N MET A 73 4.60 -2.18 -16.99
CA MET A 73 3.72 -2.89 -16.05
C MET A 73 2.53 -2.04 -15.61
N TYR A 74 2.64 -0.72 -15.68
CA TYR A 74 1.57 0.21 -15.34
C TYR A 74 0.76 0.55 -16.57
N LYS A 75 -0.46 0.04 -16.66
CA LYS A 75 -1.43 0.56 -17.63
C LYS A 75 -2.28 1.64 -16.97
N ALA A 76 -2.68 2.63 -17.78
CA ALA A 76 -3.59 3.69 -17.37
C ALA A 76 -4.97 3.19 -16.90
N SER A 77 -5.26 1.91 -17.00
CA SER A 77 -6.47 1.24 -16.52
C SER A 77 -6.41 0.79 -15.06
N GLY A 78 -5.31 1.03 -14.35
CA GLY A 78 -5.11 0.46 -13.00
C GLY A 78 -4.81 -1.03 -13.00
N GLU A 79 -4.71 -1.65 -14.17
CA GLU A 79 -4.33 -3.04 -14.30
C GLU A 79 -2.81 -3.19 -14.23
N TRP A 80 -2.35 -4.01 -13.29
CA TRP A 80 -0.96 -4.42 -13.22
C TRP A 80 -0.73 -5.65 -14.07
N HIS A 81 0.11 -5.53 -15.09
CA HIS A 81 0.63 -6.68 -15.80
C HIS A 81 2.00 -7.05 -15.24
N ILE A 82 2.07 -8.05 -14.40
CA ILE A 82 3.36 -8.57 -13.95
C ILE A 82 3.95 -9.44 -15.05
N TRP A 83 4.96 -8.89 -15.73
CA TRP A 83 5.58 -9.45 -16.92
C TRP A 83 6.10 -10.89 -16.76
N TYR A 84 6.65 -11.23 -15.60
CA TYR A 84 7.20 -12.57 -15.34
C TYR A 84 6.13 -13.67 -15.24
N ARG A 85 4.85 -13.33 -15.10
CA ARG A 85 3.75 -14.28 -15.15
C ARG A 85 3.22 -14.54 -16.56
N LYS A 86 3.64 -13.75 -17.53
CA LYS A 86 3.34 -14.01 -18.95
C LYS A 86 3.97 -15.33 -19.42
N PHE A 87 5.02 -15.78 -18.75
CA PHE A 87 5.69 -17.06 -19.01
C PHE A 87 5.06 -18.26 -18.28
N SER A 88 4.17 -18.04 -17.33
CA SER A 88 3.52 -19.10 -16.55
C SER A 88 1.99 -18.98 -16.51
N LEU A 89 1.33 -19.00 -17.67
CA LEU A 89 -0.13 -19.18 -17.78
C LEU A 89 -1.02 -17.94 -17.57
N GLY A 90 -0.78 -16.87 -18.29
CA GLY A 90 -1.78 -15.81 -18.49
C GLY A 90 -1.61 -14.58 -17.59
N PRO A 91 -2.21 -13.43 -17.96
CA PRO A 91 -2.15 -12.21 -17.18
C PRO A 91 -2.95 -12.38 -15.90
N GLN A 92 -2.32 -12.32 -14.74
CA GLN A 92 -3.05 -12.11 -13.50
C GLN A 92 -3.40 -10.63 -13.39
N ARG A 93 -4.68 -10.38 -13.34
CA ARG A 93 -5.21 -9.06 -13.01
C ARG A 93 -5.22 -8.94 -11.50
N PHE A 94 -4.65 -7.88 -10.96
CA PHE A 94 -4.87 -7.50 -9.58
C PHE A 94 -6.14 -6.66 -9.54
N ASN A 95 -7.10 -7.08 -8.74
CA ASN A 95 -8.25 -6.26 -8.46
C ASN A 95 -7.82 -5.13 -7.54
N ILE A 96 -8.15 -3.90 -7.90
CA ILE A 96 -8.02 -2.76 -7.00
C ILE A 96 -9.13 -2.88 -5.98
N VAL A 97 -8.78 -2.79 -4.71
CA VAL A 97 -9.74 -2.83 -3.62
C VAL A 97 -10.48 -1.50 -3.58
N GLU A 98 -11.78 -1.52 -3.83
CA GLU A 98 -12.64 -0.34 -3.81
C GLU A 98 -12.78 0.24 -2.40
N VAL A 99 -12.89 -0.64 -1.39
CA VAL A 99 -12.95 -0.28 0.02
C VAL A 99 -11.74 -0.86 0.75
N PRO A 100 -10.71 -0.04 1.01
CA PRO A 100 -9.49 -0.48 1.70
C PRO A 100 -9.77 -0.96 3.14
N ASP A 101 -9.02 -1.98 3.59
CA ASP A 101 -9.16 -2.56 4.93
C ASP A 101 -8.56 -1.67 6.03
N ASN A 102 -9.26 -0.59 6.33
CA ASN A 102 -8.90 0.32 7.42
C ASN A 102 -9.01 -0.33 8.80
N GLN A 103 -9.84 -1.38 8.94
CA GLN A 103 -10.01 -2.07 10.20
C GLN A 103 -8.72 -2.72 10.67
N SER A 104 -8.06 -3.51 9.82
CA SER A 104 -6.79 -4.14 10.16
C SER A 104 -5.71 -3.14 10.56
N VAL A 105 -5.67 -1.96 9.90
CA VAL A 105 -4.74 -0.89 10.27
C VAL A 105 -5.12 -0.28 11.63
N ALA A 106 -6.39 0.03 11.86
CA ALA A 106 -6.88 0.60 13.12
C ALA A 106 -6.60 -0.33 14.32
N GLU A 107 -6.82 -1.63 14.16
CA GLU A 107 -6.55 -2.63 15.19
C GLU A 107 -5.05 -2.68 15.55
N VAL A 108 -4.19 -2.70 14.54
CA VAL A 108 -2.74 -2.83 14.80
C VAL A 108 -2.14 -1.56 15.38
N VAL A 109 -2.54 -0.37 14.95
CA VAL A 109 -2.03 0.89 15.52
C VAL A 109 -2.51 1.09 16.96
N SER A 110 -3.71 0.64 17.28
CA SER A 110 -4.23 0.64 18.64
C SER A 110 -3.43 -0.27 19.60
N LYS A 111 -2.95 -1.40 19.07
CA LYS A 111 -2.14 -2.37 19.83
C LYS A 111 -0.69 -1.90 20.01
N TYR A 112 -0.09 -1.28 19.00
CA TYR A 112 1.31 -0.86 19.02
C TYR A 112 1.45 0.66 19.13
N LYS A 113 0.81 1.22 20.16
CA LYS A 113 0.79 2.67 20.42
C LYS A 113 2.18 3.28 20.42
N GLY A 114 2.33 4.41 19.73
CA GLY A 114 3.58 5.16 19.66
C GLY A 114 4.63 4.57 18.70
N ARG A 115 4.43 3.36 18.20
CA ARG A 115 5.29 2.72 17.19
C ARG A 115 4.64 2.69 15.81
N LEU A 116 3.36 2.34 15.75
CA LEU A 116 2.59 2.28 14.51
C LEU A 116 1.54 3.39 14.50
N LEU A 117 1.44 4.05 13.38
CA LEU A 117 0.44 5.06 13.04
C LEU A 117 -0.29 4.58 11.78
N GLY A 118 -1.46 5.12 11.48
CA GLY A 118 -2.24 4.69 10.32
C GLY A 118 -2.88 5.84 9.56
N TRP A 119 -2.96 5.69 8.25
CA TRP A 119 -3.82 6.50 7.41
C TRP A 119 -5.16 5.81 7.21
N ILE A 120 -6.25 6.56 7.32
CA ILE A 120 -7.57 6.13 6.83
C ILE A 120 -7.52 6.20 5.32
N PHE A 121 -7.47 5.07 4.64
CA PHE A 121 -7.40 5.06 3.19
C PHE A 121 -8.80 4.90 2.60
N ILE A 122 -9.19 5.82 1.74
CA ILE A 122 -10.53 5.83 1.14
C ILE A 122 -10.47 5.98 -0.38
N ASN A 123 -11.51 5.48 -1.03
CA ASN A 123 -11.87 5.83 -2.39
C ASN A 123 -12.94 6.93 -2.37
N PRO A 124 -12.62 8.19 -2.73
CA PRO A 124 -13.59 9.27 -2.67
C PRO A 124 -14.84 9.09 -3.53
N SER A 125 -14.79 8.22 -4.54
CA SER A 125 -15.94 7.88 -5.39
C SER A 125 -16.85 6.82 -4.79
N HIS A 126 -16.43 6.15 -3.73
CA HIS A 126 -17.25 5.14 -3.08
C HIS A 126 -18.23 5.79 -2.09
N ASP A 127 -19.47 5.28 -2.06
CA ASP A 127 -20.57 5.88 -1.28
C ASP A 127 -20.29 5.93 0.22
N ASP A 128 -19.54 4.96 0.77
CA ASP A 128 -19.20 4.87 2.18
C ASP A 128 -17.95 5.68 2.59
N SER A 129 -17.32 6.39 1.66
CA SER A 129 -16.05 7.08 1.88
C SER A 129 -16.05 8.00 3.10
N LEU A 130 -17.11 8.77 3.30
CA LEU A 130 -17.26 9.66 4.45
C LEU A 130 -17.56 8.88 5.73
N GLU A 131 -18.33 7.80 5.66
CA GLU A 131 -18.57 6.90 6.80
C GLU A 131 -17.29 6.24 7.29
N GLN A 132 -16.41 5.82 6.38
CA GLN A 132 -15.08 5.30 6.73
C GLN A 132 -14.27 6.32 7.52
N ILE A 133 -14.29 7.59 7.13
CA ILE A 133 -13.61 8.65 7.88
C ILE A 133 -14.19 8.77 9.28
N GLU A 134 -15.51 8.91 9.41
CA GLU A 134 -16.19 9.06 10.70
C GLU A 134 -15.94 7.87 11.63
N ARG A 135 -15.90 6.65 11.08
CA ARG A 135 -15.64 5.42 11.83
C ARG A 135 -14.24 5.39 12.45
N TRP A 136 -13.23 5.83 11.70
CA TRP A 136 -11.84 5.59 12.07
C TRP A 136 -11.11 6.82 12.60
N ARG A 137 -11.57 8.06 12.36
CA ARG A 137 -10.88 9.30 12.75
C ARG A 137 -10.61 9.45 14.24
N ASN A 138 -11.43 8.83 15.09
CA ASN A 138 -11.28 8.89 16.55
C ASN A 138 -10.47 7.72 17.12
N VAL A 139 -10.01 6.80 16.29
CA VAL A 139 -9.17 5.69 16.74
C VAL A 139 -7.75 6.22 16.99
N GLN A 140 -7.27 5.99 18.21
CA GLN A 140 -5.93 6.45 18.60
C GLN A 140 -4.86 5.80 17.70
N GLY A 141 -4.06 6.63 17.05
CA GLY A 141 -3.02 6.20 16.11
C GLY A 141 -3.40 6.39 14.64
N MET A 142 -4.68 6.58 14.33
CA MET A 142 -5.07 7.04 12.99
C MET A 142 -4.82 8.55 12.90
N ILE A 143 -3.99 8.98 11.94
CA ILE A 143 -3.44 10.34 11.92
C ILE A 143 -3.95 11.23 10.79
N GLY A 144 -4.79 10.70 9.91
CA GLY A 144 -5.39 11.47 8.82
C GLY A 144 -5.93 10.56 7.72
N VAL A 145 -6.25 11.18 6.59
CA VAL A 145 -6.88 10.51 5.44
C VAL A 145 -5.90 10.41 4.27
N LYS A 146 -5.84 9.25 3.66
CA LYS A 146 -5.10 8.97 2.43
C LYS A 146 -6.06 8.74 1.28
N ILE A 147 -5.78 9.35 0.15
CA ILE A 147 -6.45 9.13 -1.13
C ILE A 147 -5.40 8.86 -2.21
N HIS A 148 -5.77 8.14 -3.26
CA HIS A 148 -4.83 7.81 -4.34
C HIS A 148 -5.48 7.98 -5.72
N PRO A 149 -5.32 9.14 -6.37
CA PRO A 149 -6.06 9.48 -7.59
C PRO A 149 -5.72 8.60 -8.79
N PHE A 150 -4.56 7.97 -8.79
CA PHE A 150 -4.16 7.07 -9.87
C PHE A 150 -4.90 5.73 -9.83
N TRP A 151 -5.17 5.22 -8.63
CA TRP A 151 -5.82 3.93 -8.43
C TRP A 151 -7.35 4.04 -8.40
N HIS A 152 -7.84 4.94 -7.55
CA HIS A 152 -9.26 5.22 -7.42
C HIS A 152 -9.60 6.46 -8.25
N ARG A 153 -9.80 6.32 -9.52
CA ARG A 153 -10.09 7.43 -10.43
C ARG A 153 -11.34 8.19 -10.01
N TYR A 154 -11.16 9.39 -9.48
CA TYR A 154 -12.25 10.24 -9.02
C TYR A 154 -12.06 11.68 -9.50
N PRO A 155 -13.15 12.42 -9.74
CA PRO A 155 -13.09 13.83 -10.01
C PRO A 155 -12.51 14.60 -8.82
N ILE A 156 -11.77 15.68 -9.09
CA ILE A 156 -11.11 16.46 -8.01
C ILE A 156 -12.12 17.06 -7.02
N GLU A 157 -13.34 17.30 -7.44
CA GLU A 157 -14.43 17.81 -6.63
C GLU A 157 -14.78 16.88 -5.47
N MET A 158 -14.56 15.57 -5.63
CA MET A 158 -14.77 14.60 -4.57
C MET A 158 -13.79 14.78 -3.40
N VAL A 159 -12.58 15.29 -3.70
CA VAL A 159 -11.58 15.58 -2.66
C VAL A 159 -12.04 16.68 -1.72
N GLN A 160 -12.77 17.68 -2.24
CA GLN A 160 -13.28 18.79 -1.44
C GLN A 160 -14.24 18.31 -0.34
N LYS A 161 -15.09 17.32 -0.63
CA LYS A 161 -15.99 16.72 0.35
C LYS A 161 -15.22 16.02 1.49
N VAL A 162 -14.12 15.36 1.13
CA VAL A 162 -13.24 14.70 2.10
C VAL A 162 -12.50 15.70 2.96
N ALA A 163 -11.99 16.78 2.36
CA ALA A 163 -11.21 17.80 3.08
C ALA A 163 -12.03 18.66 4.05
N GLN A 164 -13.34 18.64 3.95
CA GLN A 164 -14.26 19.36 4.83
C GLN A 164 -14.64 18.58 6.10
N ARG A 165 -14.16 17.35 6.25
CA ARG A 165 -14.43 16.47 7.40
C ARG A 165 -13.25 16.41 8.35
#